data_257fb6bae50c71451223f4153962a963
#
_entry.id   257fb6bae50c71451223f4153962a963
#
_cell.length_a   1.000
_cell.length_b   1.000
_cell.length_c   1.000
_cell.angle_alpha   90.00
_cell.angle_beta   90.00
_cell.angle_gamma   90.00
#
_symmetry.space_group_name_H-M   'P 1'
#
loop_
_entity.id
_entity.type
_entity.pdbx_description
1 polymer ?
#
loop_
_entity_poly.entity_id
_entity_poly.type
_entity_poly.pdbx_seq_one_letter_code
_entity_poly.pdbx_strand_id
1 'polypeptide(L)'
;AQAVISRTYALKHIDKHRDEGFQLCDQVHCQAYHNMLRFTDKIKTAVAETKGVYMVDTLTNELVDGYFHANCGGQTSSSDYVWNKDTPYLQPFVDTFCIHTRQAQWEKRIPKTEWRNYLVNNFHYPIYDSIYKDIVYTFEQKDRKAFYISPHLGIPLRDIRFHFKLKSTFFSVHPEGQMVVLKGRGFGHGVGLCQEGAMGMANKG
;
A
#
# COMPACT_ATOMS: atom_id res chain seq x y z
N ALA A 1 -12.21 -9.64 -11.66
CA ALA A 1 -11.83 -8.33 -11.08
C ALA A 1 -10.44 -7.89 -11.55
N GLN A 2 -9.33 -8.64 -11.29
CA GLN A 2 -7.97 -8.21 -11.59
C GLN A 2 -7.75 -7.85 -13.07
N ALA A 3 -8.27 -8.65 -14.03
CA ALA A 3 -8.12 -8.37 -15.46
C ALA A 3 -8.74 -7.02 -15.87
N VAL A 4 -9.90 -6.67 -15.31
CA VAL A 4 -10.57 -5.39 -15.55
C VAL A 4 -9.78 -4.23 -14.96
N ILE A 5 -9.35 -4.34 -13.71
CA ILE A 5 -8.57 -3.30 -13.03
C ILE A 5 -7.23 -3.05 -13.72
N SER A 6 -6.48 -4.11 -14.06
CA SER A 6 -5.20 -3.98 -14.76
C SER A 6 -5.35 -3.33 -16.14
N ARG A 7 -6.42 -3.66 -16.86
CA ARG A 7 -6.74 -3.02 -18.15
C ARG A 7 -7.10 -1.55 -17.98
N THR A 8 -7.93 -1.22 -16.99
CA THR A 8 -8.31 0.17 -16.70
C THR A 8 -7.08 1.01 -16.36
N TYR A 9 -6.20 0.50 -15.47
CA TYR A 9 -4.94 1.16 -15.14
C TYR A 9 -4.07 1.38 -16.38
N ALA A 10 -3.88 0.34 -17.21
CA ALA A 10 -3.06 0.43 -18.41
C ALA A 10 -3.59 1.48 -19.41
N LEU A 11 -4.90 1.52 -19.62
CA LEU A 11 -5.53 2.50 -20.51
C LEU A 11 -5.39 3.92 -19.98
N LYS A 12 -5.62 4.12 -18.68
CA LYS A 12 -5.51 5.45 -18.05
C LYS A 12 -4.09 6.01 -18.06
N HIS A 13 -3.10 5.15 -17.94
CA HIS A 13 -1.70 5.54 -17.80
C HIS A 13 -0.85 5.20 -19.03
N ILE A 14 -1.47 5.02 -20.19
CA ILE A 14 -0.79 4.54 -21.40
C ILE A 14 0.34 5.45 -21.87
N ASP A 15 0.27 6.73 -21.59
CA ASP A 15 1.28 7.72 -21.96
C ASP A 15 2.32 8.01 -20.84
N LYS A 16 2.36 7.19 -19.79
CA LYS A 16 3.17 7.47 -18.59
C LYS A 16 4.67 7.59 -18.86
N HIS A 17 5.16 6.87 -19.83
CA HIS A 17 6.57 6.88 -20.27
C HIS A 17 6.74 7.33 -21.73
N ARG A 18 5.81 8.14 -22.23
CA ARG A 18 5.82 8.60 -23.62
C ARG A 18 7.13 9.31 -23.99
N ASP A 19 7.64 10.15 -23.09
CA ASP A 19 8.88 10.90 -23.30
C ASP A 19 10.13 9.99 -23.28
N GLU A 20 9.99 8.77 -22.73
CA GLU A 20 11.04 7.74 -22.71
C GLU A 20 10.95 6.76 -23.90
N GLY A 21 9.96 6.92 -24.79
CA GLY A 21 9.77 6.13 -25.99
C GLY A 21 9.01 4.80 -25.80
N PHE A 22 8.36 4.59 -24.66
CA PHE A 22 7.50 3.42 -24.40
C PHE A 22 6.25 3.82 -23.60
N GLN A 23 5.33 2.89 -23.39
CA GLN A 23 4.04 3.16 -22.74
C GLN A 23 4.07 2.90 -21.23
N LEU A 24 4.38 1.68 -20.83
CA LEU A 24 4.40 1.22 -19.45
C LEU A 24 5.64 0.37 -19.20
N CYS A 25 6.26 0.52 -18.02
CA CYS A 25 7.34 -0.36 -17.59
C CYS A 25 6.80 -1.65 -16.96
N ASP A 26 7.67 -2.66 -16.83
CA ASP A 26 7.37 -3.96 -16.21
C ASP A 26 7.49 -3.96 -14.67
N GLN A 27 7.85 -2.83 -14.08
CA GLN A 27 8.09 -2.67 -12.65
C GLN A 27 6.82 -2.28 -11.89
N VAL A 28 6.88 -2.34 -10.55
CA VAL A 28 5.81 -1.93 -9.64
C VAL A 28 5.40 -0.46 -9.84
N HIS A 29 6.27 0.36 -10.43
CA HIS A 29 5.99 1.75 -10.79
C HIS A 29 4.78 1.88 -11.75
N CYS A 30 4.62 0.93 -12.67
CA CYS A 30 3.42 0.80 -13.50
C CYS A 30 2.57 -0.37 -13.02
N GLN A 31 2.86 -1.57 -13.52
CA GLN A 31 2.28 -2.83 -13.06
C GLN A 31 3.37 -3.90 -13.15
N ALA A 32 3.65 -4.59 -12.04
CA ALA A 32 4.64 -5.65 -12.06
C ALA A 32 4.27 -6.72 -13.10
N TYR A 33 5.10 -6.86 -14.14
CA TYR A 33 4.91 -7.82 -15.21
C TYR A 33 5.89 -8.99 -15.05
N HIS A 34 5.35 -10.19 -14.89
CA HIS A 34 6.13 -11.40 -14.64
C HIS A 34 6.27 -12.29 -15.88
N ASN A 35 6.00 -11.74 -17.07
CA ASN A 35 6.02 -12.42 -18.37
C ASN A 35 5.06 -13.64 -18.46
N MET A 36 5.23 -14.44 -19.53
CA MET A 36 4.39 -15.60 -19.82
C MET A 36 4.55 -16.79 -18.87
N LEU A 37 5.59 -16.81 -18.01
CA LEU A 37 5.84 -17.92 -17.08
C LEU A 37 4.72 -18.11 -16.03
N ARG A 38 3.94 -17.07 -15.77
CA ARG A 38 2.80 -17.12 -14.84
C ARG A 38 1.45 -17.13 -15.55
N PHE A 39 1.45 -17.27 -16.87
CA PHE A 39 0.24 -17.23 -17.67
C PHE A 39 -0.45 -18.60 -17.70
N THR A 40 -1.62 -18.70 -17.12
CA THR A 40 -2.42 -19.92 -17.04
C THR A 40 -3.68 -19.82 -17.91
N ASP A 41 -4.29 -20.97 -18.23
CA ASP A 41 -5.55 -20.98 -18.98
C ASP A 41 -6.68 -20.24 -18.25
N LYS A 42 -6.71 -20.29 -16.92
CA LYS A 42 -7.66 -19.49 -16.11
C LYS A 42 -7.47 -17.98 -16.30
N ILE A 43 -6.23 -17.51 -16.42
CA ILE A 43 -5.95 -16.11 -16.72
C ILE A 43 -6.40 -15.76 -18.13
N LYS A 44 -6.11 -16.62 -19.12
CA LYS A 44 -6.59 -16.44 -20.51
C LYS A 44 -8.10 -16.29 -20.56
N THR A 45 -8.82 -17.22 -19.93
CA THR A 45 -10.28 -17.22 -19.86
C THR A 45 -10.79 -15.92 -19.22
N ALA A 46 -10.27 -15.54 -18.06
CA ALA A 46 -10.67 -14.30 -17.38
C ALA A 46 -10.44 -13.04 -18.22
N VAL A 47 -9.34 -12.98 -18.97
CA VAL A 47 -9.05 -11.86 -19.89
C VAL A 47 -10.01 -11.87 -21.07
N ALA A 48 -10.29 -13.03 -21.66
CA ALA A 48 -11.19 -13.18 -22.79
C ALA A 48 -12.65 -12.82 -22.43
N GLU A 49 -13.15 -13.35 -21.30
CA GLU A 49 -14.51 -13.09 -20.81
C GLU A 49 -14.74 -11.62 -20.43
N THR A 50 -13.69 -10.92 -20.07
CA THR A 50 -13.75 -9.48 -19.70
C THR A 50 -13.23 -8.57 -20.82
N LYS A 51 -13.10 -9.06 -22.05
CA LYS A 51 -12.61 -8.26 -23.18
C LYS A 51 -13.46 -7.01 -23.38
N GLY A 52 -12.81 -5.84 -23.49
CA GLY A 52 -13.48 -4.55 -23.66
C GLY A 52 -14.09 -3.95 -22.38
N VAL A 53 -14.08 -4.68 -21.25
CA VAL A 53 -14.60 -4.17 -19.98
C VAL A 53 -13.51 -3.38 -19.25
N TYR A 54 -13.83 -2.15 -18.86
CA TYR A 54 -12.99 -1.26 -18.04
C TYR A 54 -13.88 -0.44 -17.10
N MET A 55 -13.28 0.25 -16.14
CA MET A 55 -14.01 1.02 -15.14
C MET A 55 -13.92 2.51 -15.43
N VAL A 56 -15.06 3.19 -15.31
CA VAL A 56 -15.16 4.65 -15.41
C VAL A 56 -15.80 5.20 -14.14
N ASP A 57 -15.47 6.42 -13.81
CA ASP A 57 -16.18 7.21 -12.81
C ASP A 57 -17.56 7.59 -13.38
N THR A 58 -18.62 7.27 -12.65
CA THR A 58 -20.00 7.51 -13.09
C THR A 58 -20.37 8.98 -13.17
N LEU A 59 -19.64 9.86 -12.49
CA LEU A 59 -19.87 11.30 -12.48
C LEU A 59 -19.19 12.01 -13.65
N THR A 60 -17.94 11.59 -13.96
CA THR A 60 -17.10 12.25 -14.97
C THR A 60 -17.04 11.49 -16.29
N ASN A 61 -17.44 10.24 -16.31
CA ASN A 61 -17.27 9.29 -17.43
C ASN A 61 -15.80 9.10 -17.83
N GLU A 62 -14.86 9.42 -16.97
CA GLU A 62 -13.43 9.22 -17.18
C GLU A 62 -12.97 7.86 -16.62
N LEU A 63 -11.88 7.31 -17.15
CA LEU A 63 -11.26 6.10 -16.60
C LEU A 63 -10.85 6.34 -15.14
N VAL A 64 -11.17 5.41 -14.26
CA VAL A 64 -10.74 5.46 -12.85
C VAL A 64 -9.26 5.06 -12.71
N ASP A 65 -8.64 5.50 -11.60
CA ASP A 65 -7.32 5.01 -11.17
C ASP A 65 -7.50 3.59 -10.59
N GLY A 66 -7.27 2.58 -11.42
CA GLY A 66 -7.44 1.17 -11.09
C GLY A 66 -6.30 0.64 -10.23
N TYR A 67 -6.09 1.19 -9.04
CA TYR A 67 -5.02 0.76 -8.14
C TYR A 67 -5.34 -0.57 -7.47
N PHE A 68 -4.30 -1.36 -7.24
CA PHE A 68 -4.38 -2.63 -6.54
C PHE A 68 -3.09 -2.91 -5.76
N HIS A 69 -3.20 -3.76 -4.77
CA HIS A 69 -2.09 -4.16 -3.91
C HIS A 69 -2.26 -5.62 -3.46
N ALA A 70 -1.20 -6.23 -2.96
CA ALA A 70 -1.23 -7.65 -2.63
C ALA A 70 -2.17 -7.97 -1.47
N ASN A 71 -2.05 -7.26 -0.34
CA ASN A 71 -2.81 -7.53 0.89
C ASN A 71 -3.05 -6.24 1.68
N CYS A 72 -4.29 -5.94 2.08
CA CYS A 72 -4.62 -4.72 2.84
C CYS A 72 -4.35 -4.83 4.35
N GLY A 73 -4.16 -6.03 4.89
CA GLY A 73 -3.96 -6.25 6.34
C GLY A 73 -5.21 -6.05 7.18
N GLY A 74 -6.40 -6.18 6.58
CA GLY A 74 -7.70 -6.04 7.24
C GLY A 74 -8.39 -4.70 7.01
N GLN A 75 -7.71 -3.71 6.42
CA GLN A 75 -8.27 -2.40 6.08
C GLN A 75 -7.53 -1.80 4.89
N THR A 76 -8.26 -1.29 3.90
CA THR A 76 -7.67 -0.51 2.81
C THR A 76 -7.23 0.88 3.30
N SER A 77 -6.41 1.55 2.51
CA SER A 77 -5.88 2.89 2.81
C SER A 77 -6.59 3.95 1.99
N SER A 78 -6.72 5.14 2.54
CA SER A 78 -7.07 6.32 1.76
C SER A 78 -5.96 6.68 0.78
N SER A 79 -6.31 7.23 -0.39
CA SER A 79 -5.36 7.60 -1.44
C SER A 79 -4.48 8.78 -1.06
N ASP A 80 -4.97 9.72 -0.26
CA ASP A 80 -4.21 10.87 0.25
C ASP A 80 -3.07 10.46 1.19
N TYR A 81 -3.21 9.34 1.92
CA TYR A 81 -2.12 8.81 2.77
C TYR A 81 -0.91 8.31 1.96
N VAL A 82 -1.11 8.02 0.68
CA VAL A 82 -0.09 7.47 -0.21
C VAL A 82 0.42 8.52 -1.19
N TRP A 83 -0.48 9.28 -1.83
CA TRP A 83 -0.13 10.19 -2.94
C TRP A 83 -0.44 11.66 -2.68
N ASN A 84 -0.86 12.05 -1.47
CA ASN A 84 -1.29 13.42 -1.12
C ASN A 84 -2.46 13.92 -2.00
N LYS A 85 -3.25 13.00 -2.55
CA LYS A 85 -4.40 13.29 -3.40
C LYS A 85 -5.59 12.46 -2.95
N ASP A 86 -6.62 13.12 -2.46
CA ASP A 86 -7.89 12.44 -2.21
C ASP A 86 -8.57 12.06 -3.52
N THR A 87 -9.01 10.83 -3.61
CA THR A 87 -9.74 10.30 -4.76
C THR A 87 -11.06 9.74 -4.25
N PRO A 88 -12.21 10.40 -4.54
CA PRO A 88 -13.49 10.10 -3.91
C PRO A 88 -13.95 8.64 -3.97
N TYR A 89 -13.64 7.93 -5.06
CA TYR A 89 -13.99 6.52 -5.24
C TYR A 89 -12.95 5.53 -4.63
N LEU A 90 -11.86 6.02 -4.00
CA LEU A 90 -10.83 5.21 -3.35
C LEU A 90 -10.84 5.38 -1.82
N GLN A 91 -12.04 5.37 -1.24
CA GLN A 91 -12.22 5.48 0.19
C GLN A 91 -11.76 4.22 0.93
N PRO A 92 -11.21 4.35 2.14
CA PRO A 92 -10.82 3.20 2.95
C PRO A 92 -12.04 2.43 3.46
N PHE A 93 -11.89 1.10 3.52
CA PHE A 93 -12.91 0.23 4.11
C PHE A 93 -12.26 -0.99 4.78
N VAL A 94 -13.01 -1.64 5.66
CA VAL A 94 -12.58 -2.88 6.33
C VAL A 94 -12.75 -4.04 5.37
N ASP A 95 -11.66 -4.80 5.14
CA ASP A 95 -11.63 -6.01 4.33
C ASP A 95 -10.91 -7.12 5.11
N THR A 96 -11.69 -8.04 5.65
CA THR A 96 -11.17 -9.15 6.46
C THR A 96 -10.89 -10.44 5.66
N PHE A 97 -11.14 -10.45 4.35
CA PHE A 97 -10.98 -11.66 3.53
C PHE A 97 -9.51 -12.05 3.31
N CYS A 98 -8.57 -11.12 3.50
CA CYS A 98 -7.13 -11.34 3.34
C CYS A 98 -6.36 -11.63 4.64
N ILE A 99 -6.97 -11.51 5.83
CA ILE A 99 -6.24 -11.52 7.12
C ILE A 99 -5.64 -12.88 7.53
N HIS A 100 -6.04 -13.95 6.87
CA HIS A 100 -5.56 -15.31 7.13
C HIS A 100 -4.47 -15.77 6.16
N THR A 101 -4.04 -14.92 5.25
CA THR A 101 -3.04 -15.25 4.24
C THR A 101 -1.61 -15.01 4.75
N ARG A 102 -0.63 -15.58 4.03
CA ARG A 102 0.79 -15.45 4.40
C ARG A 102 1.28 -13.99 4.44
N GLN A 103 0.68 -13.11 3.64
CA GLN A 103 1.11 -11.71 3.54
C GLN A 103 0.35 -10.78 4.50
N ALA A 104 -0.59 -11.32 5.27
CA ALA A 104 -1.42 -10.54 6.18
C ALA A 104 -0.63 -9.93 7.34
N GLN A 105 0.48 -10.54 7.73
CA GLN A 105 1.31 -10.10 8.86
C GLN A 105 2.79 -10.12 8.50
N TRP A 106 3.55 -9.25 9.16
CA TRP A 106 5.00 -9.19 9.05
C TRP A 106 5.61 -8.54 10.29
N GLU A 107 6.87 -8.85 10.53
CA GLU A 107 7.67 -8.24 11.59
C GLU A 107 9.00 -7.74 11.02
N LYS A 108 9.50 -6.65 11.57
CA LYS A 108 10.83 -6.14 11.32
C LYS A 108 11.44 -5.57 12.60
N ARG A 109 12.70 -5.87 12.84
CA ARG A 109 13.48 -5.37 13.98
C ARG A 109 14.50 -4.37 13.48
N ILE A 110 14.60 -3.21 14.13
CA ILE A 110 15.49 -2.10 13.77
C ILE A 110 16.20 -1.64 15.05
N PRO A 111 17.52 -1.36 15.04
CA PRO A 111 18.19 -0.77 16.19
C PRO A 111 17.54 0.56 16.61
N LYS A 112 17.34 0.77 17.92
CA LYS A 112 16.78 2.03 18.43
C LYS A 112 17.58 3.25 17.98
N THR A 113 18.90 3.12 17.87
CA THR A 113 19.78 4.19 17.40
C THR A 113 19.51 4.55 15.94
N GLU A 114 19.35 3.55 15.05
CA GLU A 114 19.03 3.76 13.64
C GLU A 114 17.64 4.40 13.48
N TRP A 115 16.63 3.86 14.18
CA TRP A 115 15.27 4.39 14.18
C TRP A 115 15.25 5.87 14.61
N ARG A 116 15.84 6.17 15.77
CA ARG A 116 15.91 7.54 16.29
C ARG A 116 16.66 8.48 15.34
N ASN A 117 17.84 8.07 14.86
CA ASN A 117 18.63 8.90 13.96
C ASN A 117 17.89 9.21 12.66
N TYR A 118 17.15 8.27 12.10
CA TYR A 118 16.31 8.51 10.94
C TYR A 118 15.25 9.59 11.22
N LEU A 119 14.52 9.48 12.32
CA LEU A 119 13.47 10.44 12.68
C LEU A 119 14.04 11.84 12.98
N VAL A 120 15.14 11.91 13.70
CA VAL A 120 15.78 13.19 14.05
C VAL A 120 16.37 13.87 12.81
N ASN A 121 17.13 13.14 11.99
CA ASN A 121 17.86 13.73 10.87
C ASN A 121 16.95 14.12 9.71
N ASN A 122 15.86 13.41 9.47
CA ASN A 122 14.99 13.67 8.32
C ASN A 122 13.74 14.50 8.67
N PHE A 123 13.29 14.46 9.92
CA PHE A 123 12.04 15.12 10.34
C PHE A 123 12.20 16.03 11.55
N HIS A 124 13.42 16.24 12.03
CA HIS A 124 13.68 17.05 13.23
C HIS A 124 12.86 16.62 14.46
N TYR A 125 12.69 15.29 14.61
CA TYR A 125 11.92 14.74 15.73
C TYR A 125 12.42 15.31 17.06
N PRO A 126 11.52 15.84 17.93
CA PRO A 126 11.90 16.57 19.14
C PRO A 126 12.30 15.61 20.26
N ILE A 127 13.41 14.90 20.09
CA ILE A 127 13.88 13.83 20.99
C ILE A 127 14.20 14.31 22.42
N TYR A 128 14.43 15.61 22.62
CA TYR A 128 14.71 16.19 23.94
C TYR A 128 13.47 16.77 24.63
N ASP A 129 12.33 16.80 23.94
CA ASP A 129 11.06 17.19 24.51
C ASP A 129 10.58 16.14 25.53
N SER A 130 10.03 16.61 26.66
CA SER A 130 9.62 15.76 27.79
C SER A 130 8.52 14.73 27.41
N ILE A 131 7.68 15.04 26.42
CA ILE A 131 6.60 14.17 25.96
C ILE A 131 7.12 13.21 24.90
N TYR A 132 7.83 13.74 23.89
CA TYR A 132 8.21 12.99 22.70
C TYR A 132 9.39 12.04 22.90
N LYS A 133 10.29 12.30 23.86
CA LYS A 133 11.46 11.44 24.15
C LYS A 133 11.07 9.99 24.50
N ASP A 134 9.96 9.81 25.20
CA ASP A 134 9.53 8.50 25.71
C ASP A 134 8.68 7.73 24.69
N ILE A 135 7.95 8.43 23.81
CA ILE A 135 7.07 7.82 22.83
C ILE A 135 7.70 7.56 21.45
N VAL A 136 8.97 7.99 21.25
CA VAL A 136 9.69 7.80 19.98
C VAL A 136 9.80 6.34 19.55
N TYR A 137 9.65 5.39 20.47
CA TYR A 137 9.74 3.96 20.21
C TYR A 137 8.40 3.23 20.38
N THR A 138 7.31 3.99 20.54
CA THR A 138 5.98 3.40 20.78
C THR A 138 4.95 4.04 19.85
N PHE A 139 4.28 3.19 19.06
CA PHE A 139 3.25 3.65 18.14
C PHE A 139 2.24 2.55 17.87
N GLU A 140 0.96 2.87 17.96
CA GLU A 140 -0.12 1.93 17.72
C GLU A 140 -1.02 2.39 16.57
N GLN A 141 -1.32 1.43 15.69
CA GLN A 141 -2.33 1.59 14.64
C GLN A 141 -3.41 0.53 14.78
N LYS A 142 -4.51 0.86 15.42
CA LYS A 142 -5.75 0.09 15.32
C LYS A 142 -6.34 0.24 13.91
N ASP A 143 -6.45 1.48 13.47
CA ASP A 143 -6.86 1.88 12.13
C ASP A 143 -5.69 2.57 11.41
N ARG A 144 -5.70 2.56 10.08
CA ARG A 144 -4.63 3.17 9.28
C ARG A 144 -4.50 4.66 9.54
N LYS A 145 -3.25 5.10 9.67
CA LYS A 145 -2.87 6.51 9.85
C LYS A 145 -1.97 6.96 8.70
N ALA A 146 -1.93 8.26 8.45
CA ALA A 146 -0.99 8.86 7.50
C ALA A 146 0.37 9.14 8.12
N PHE A 147 0.38 9.52 9.42
CA PHE A 147 1.56 10.03 10.11
C PHE A 147 1.94 9.19 11.33
N TYR A 148 3.22 9.12 11.61
CA TYR A 148 3.79 8.52 12.81
C TYR A 148 3.47 9.38 14.03
N ILE A 149 2.95 8.79 15.08
CA ILE A 149 2.54 9.38 16.35
C ILE A 149 1.45 10.45 16.17
N SER A 150 1.77 11.56 15.53
CA SER A 150 0.87 12.71 15.37
C SER A 150 1.09 13.41 14.02
N PRO A 151 0.03 13.93 13.39
CA PRO A 151 0.16 14.78 12.18
C PRO A 151 1.05 16.01 12.39
N HIS A 152 1.06 16.59 13.59
CA HIS A 152 1.88 17.76 13.93
C HIS A 152 3.39 17.53 13.81
N LEU A 153 3.85 16.29 13.96
CA LEU A 153 5.24 15.93 13.74
C LEU A 153 5.64 15.88 12.27
N GLY A 154 4.67 15.86 11.35
CA GLY A 154 4.92 15.87 9.92
C GLY A 154 5.71 14.67 9.42
N ILE A 155 5.63 13.49 10.07
CA ILE A 155 6.40 12.28 9.73
C ILE A 155 5.50 11.29 8.99
N PRO A 156 5.50 11.27 7.65
CA PRO A 156 4.63 10.39 6.89
C PRO A 156 5.05 8.92 7.05
N LEU A 157 4.10 8.05 7.33
CA LEU A 157 4.37 6.60 7.42
C LEU A 157 4.86 6.01 6.10
N ARG A 158 4.49 6.60 4.96
CA ARG A 158 5.00 6.19 3.64
C ARG A 158 6.53 6.38 3.54
N ASP A 159 7.08 7.46 4.09
CA ASP A 159 8.50 7.75 4.02
C ASP A 159 9.29 6.80 4.93
N ILE A 160 8.76 6.50 6.12
CA ILE A 160 9.28 5.43 6.98
C ILE A 160 9.27 4.09 6.23
N ARG A 161 8.15 3.76 5.57
CA ARG A 161 8.04 2.53 4.79
C ARG A 161 9.10 2.43 3.71
N PHE A 162 9.33 3.49 2.94
CA PHE A 162 10.32 3.50 1.87
C PHE A 162 11.74 3.38 2.42
N HIS A 163 12.09 4.17 3.42
CA HIS A 163 13.42 4.15 4.02
C HIS A 163 13.78 2.77 4.58
N PHE A 164 12.93 2.22 5.41
CA PHE A 164 13.17 0.91 6.03
C PHE A 164 12.71 -0.28 5.19
N LYS A 165 12.28 -0.09 3.94
CA LYS A 165 11.81 -1.14 3.02
C LYS A 165 10.76 -2.05 3.67
N LEU A 166 9.75 -1.43 4.29
CA LEU A 166 8.67 -2.15 4.96
C LEU A 166 7.62 -2.63 3.95
N LYS A 167 6.92 -3.71 4.27
CA LYS A 167 5.90 -4.26 3.39
C LYS A 167 4.69 -3.35 3.23
N SER A 168 4.30 -2.63 4.29
CA SER A 168 3.16 -1.71 4.29
C SER A 168 3.40 -0.52 5.23
N THR A 169 2.49 0.46 5.23
CA THR A 169 2.42 1.54 6.23
C THR A 169 1.57 1.18 7.45
N PHE A 170 0.96 -0.01 7.46
CA PHE A 170 0.07 -0.44 8.52
C PHE A 170 0.84 -1.26 9.56
N PHE A 171 1.53 -0.59 10.47
CA PHE A 171 2.37 -1.22 11.50
C PHE A 171 2.32 -0.48 12.83
N SER A 172 2.55 -1.19 13.91
CA SER A 172 2.80 -0.67 15.24
C SER A 172 4.28 -0.82 15.60
N VAL A 173 4.78 0.01 16.53
CA VAL A 173 6.18 0.03 16.95
C VAL A 173 6.25 -0.20 18.44
N HIS A 174 7.06 -1.16 18.88
CA HIS A 174 7.26 -1.51 20.29
C HIS A 174 8.76 -1.56 20.62
N PRO A 175 9.19 -1.03 21.78
CA PRO A 175 10.58 -1.16 22.23
C PRO A 175 10.85 -2.57 22.77
N GLU A 176 11.98 -3.16 22.38
CA GLU A 176 12.46 -4.44 22.89
C GLU A 176 13.99 -4.41 23.06
N GLY A 177 14.47 -4.24 24.29
CA GLY A 177 15.90 -4.06 24.57
C GLY A 177 16.49 -2.89 23.77
N GLN A 178 17.50 -3.15 22.95
CA GLN A 178 18.14 -2.17 22.06
C GLN A 178 17.47 -2.04 20.70
N MET A 179 16.38 -2.77 20.46
CA MET A 179 15.65 -2.78 19.20
C MET A 179 14.28 -2.10 19.34
N VAL A 180 13.76 -1.62 18.24
CA VAL A 180 12.34 -1.44 18.02
C VAL A 180 11.83 -2.59 17.16
N VAL A 181 10.70 -3.14 17.54
CA VAL A 181 10.01 -4.21 16.81
C VAL A 181 8.79 -3.61 16.12
N LEU A 182 8.79 -3.65 14.81
CA LEU A 182 7.67 -3.24 13.99
C LEU A 182 6.80 -4.47 13.70
N LYS A 183 5.57 -4.47 14.20
CA LYS A 183 4.57 -5.50 13.88
C LYS A 183 3.59 -4.91 12.87
N GLY A 184 3.65 -5.41 11.64
CA GLY A 184 2.90 -4.86 10.53
C GLY A 184 1.87 -5.80 9.95
N ARG A 185 0.91 -5.21 9.23
CA ARG A 185 -0.18 -5.91 8.54
C ARG A 185 -0.19 -5.54 7.06
N GLY A 186 -0.43 -6.53 6.19
CA GLY A 186 -0.59 -6.36 4.76
C GLY A 186 0.72 -6.14 3.98
N PHE A 187 0.57 -6.05 2.64
CA PHE A 187 1.66 -5.86 1.70
C PHE A 187 1.21 -4.97 0.53
N GLY A 188 1.90 -3.86 0.34
CA GLY A 188 1.64 -2.85 -0.67
C GLY A 188 1.18 -1.52 -0.08
N HIS A 189 0.68 -0.63 -0.92
CA HIS A 189 0.22 0.70 -0.52
C HIS A 189 -1.15 0.71 0.16
N GLY A 190 -1.94 -0.34 -0.02
CA GLY A 190 -3.23 -0.51 0.64
C GLY A 190 -4.43 0.15 -0.05
N VAL A 191 -4.24 0.92 -1.12
CA VAL A 191 -5.33 1.64 -1.82
C VAL A 191 -5.95 0.78 -2.92
N GLY A 192 -7.26 0.86 -3.11
CA GLY A 192 -8.00 0.15 -4.15
C GLY A 192 -8.16 -1.34 -3.89
N LEU A 193 -8.04 -2.19 -4.92
CA LEU A 193 -8.28 -3.63 -4.81
C LEU A 193 -7.21 -4.34 -3.97
N CYS A 194 -7.64 -5.04 -2.92
CA CYS A 194 -6.84 -6.04 -2.23
C CYS A 194 -6.90 -7.37 -3.02
N GLN A 195 -5.78 -7.79 -3.62
CA GLN A 195 -5.75 -9.00 -4.45
C GLN A 195 -6.08 -10.27 -3.64
N GLU A 196 -5.45 -10.44 -2.48
CA GLU A 196 -5.72 -11.60 -1.62
C GLU A 196 -7.11 -11.53 -0.98
N GLY A 197 -7.64 -10.32 -0.72
CA GLY A 197 -9.03 -10.12 -0.30
C GLY A 197 -10.02 -10.58 -1.38
N ALA A 198 -9.81 -10.15 -2.63
CA ALA A 198 -10.64 -10.56 -3.77
C ALA A 198 -10.60 -12.09 -4.01
N MET A 199 -9.43 -12.71 -3.87
CA MET A 199 -9.31 -14.18 -3.92
C MET A 199 -10.07 -14.86 -2.77
N GLY A 200 -9.96 -14.31 -1.55
CA GLY A 200 -10.69 -14.80 -0.38
C GLY A 200 -12.21 -14.71 -0.56
N MET A 201 -12.70 -13.62 -1.12
CA MET A 201 -14.12 -13.44 -1.47
C MET A 201 -14.56 -14.46 -2.50
N ALA A 202 -13.83 -14.60 -3.61
CA ALA A 202 -14.17 -15.56 -4.67
C ALA A 202 -14.20 -17.03 -4.21
N ASN A 203 -13.41 -17.38 -3.19
CA ASN A 203 -13.41 -18.73 -2.61
C ASN A 203 -14.63 -19.00 -1.70
N LYS A 204 -15.36 -17.97 -1.32
CA LYS A 204 -16.56 -18.09 -0.47
C LYS A 204 -17.89 -18.03 -1.25
N GLY A 205 -17.83 -17.76 -2.56
CA GLY A 205 -18.98 -17.63 -3.46
C GLY A 205 -19.28 -16.19 -3.80
#